data_5fb1e634a42a3bfe0dddcd73c5e14139
#
_entry.id   5fb1e634a42a3bfe0dddcd73c5e14139
#
_cell.length_a   1.000
_cell.length_b   1.000
_cell.length_c   1.000
_cell.angle_alpha   90.00
_cell.angle_beta   90.00
_cell.angle_gamma   90.00
#
_symmetry.space_group_name_H-M   'P 1'
#
loop_
_entity.id
_entity.type
_entity.pdbx_description
1 polymer ?
#
loop_
_entity_poly.entity_id
_entity_poly.type
_entity_poly.pdbx_seq_one_letter_code
_entity_poly.pdbx_strand_id
1 'polypeptide(L)'
;GLCNNFNVSHLKRRIMMMNKKRTHTIGRIKYALFAPLAGALLIASNISCISSEKKEEMLESRAIEGDIHQICEEMPDFPGGMRECMYFLSKNIKYPEEAVKNKVEGRVIIQMVVKKDGSIANAKVVRSIDPLLDKEALRVINLMPKWKPGKNQGEAVRIRYTIPVMFKLK
;
A
#
# COMPACT_ATOMS: atom_id res chain seq x y z
N GLY A 1 20.68 -61.56 -1.31
CA GLY A 1 19.53 -60.70 -1.38
C GLY A 1 18.92 -60.52 -0.03
N LEU A 2 19.19 -59.42 0.69
CA LEU A 2 18.58 -59.08 1.96
C LEU A 2 17.41 -58.15 1.70
N CYS A 3 16.17 -58.61 1.74
CA CYS A 3 14.96 -57.81 1.73
C CYS A 3 14.69 -57.26 3.12
N ASN A 4 14.92 -55.98 3.29
CA ASN A 4 14.50 -55.22 4.49
C ASN A 4 13.00 -54.98 4.43
N ASN A 5 12.26 -55.79 5.20
CA ASN A 5 10.84 -55.64 5.43
C ASN A 5 10.64 -54.51 6.45
N PHE A 6 10.53 -53.26 5.97
CA PHE A 6 10.19 -52.13 6.82
C PHE A 6 8.71 -52.20 7.17
N ASN A 7 8.42 -52.51 8.41
CA ASN A 7 7.08 -52.70 8.94
C ASN A 7 6.31 -51.36 9.05
N VAL A 8 5.60 -51.02 7.99
CA VAL A 8 4.82 -49.81 7.83
C VAL A 8 3.67 -49.65 8.83
N SER A 9 3.32 -50.74 9.53
CA SER A 9 2.21 -50.78 10.49
C SER A 9 2.49 -50.01 11.79
N HIS A 10 3.75 -49.95 12.22
CA HIS A 10 4.13 -49.23 13.46
C HIS A 10 4.18 -47.70 13.26
N LEU A 11 4.52 -47.23 12.07
CA LEU A 11 4.51 -45.79 11.75
C LEU A 11 3.07 -45.22 11.69
N LYS A 12 2.13 -45.98 11.12
CA LYS A 12 0.71 -45.57 11.05
C LYS A 12 0.07 -45.42 12.44
N ARG A 13 0.41 -46.28 13.41
CA ARG A 13 -0.12 -46.20 14.80
C ARG A 13 0.40 -44.95 15.52
N ARG A 14 1.64 -44.54 15.32
CA ARG A 14 2.21 -43.33 15.97
C ARG A 14 1.63 -42.04 15.42
N ILE A 15 1.31 -41.99 14.12
CA ILE A 15 0.69 -40.81 13.47
C ILE A 15 -0.79 -40.66 13.88
N MET A 16 -1.51 -41.79 14.07
CA MET A 16 -2.91 -41.69 14.52
C MET A 16 -3.08 -41.22 15.96
N MET A 17 -2.07 -41.40 16.84
CA MET A 17 -2.15 -40.92 18.22
C MET A 17 -1.92 -39.40 18.36
N MET A 18 -1.30 -38.75 17.37
CA MET A 18 -1.05 -37.29 17.41
C MET A 18 -2.23 -36.45 16.94
N ASN A 19 -3.26 -37.07 16.31
CA ASN A 19 -4.41 -36.32 15.77
C ASN A 19 -5.72 -36.60 16.55
N LYS A 20 -5.62 -36.99 17.83
CA LYS A 20 -6.79 -37.08 18.70
C LYS A 20 -7.19 -35.68 19.18
N LYS A 21 -8.16 -35.06 18.47
CA LYS A 21 -8.82 -33.84 18.93
C LYS A 21 -9.30 -34.03 20.37
N ARG A 22 -8.75 -33.23 21.26
CA ARG A 22 -9.15 -33.17 22.67
C ARG A 22 -10.55 -32.56 22.73
N THR A 23 -11.56 -33.42 22.86
CA THR A 23 -12.92 -33.01 23.25
C THR A 23 -12.88 -32.62 24.71
N HIS A 24 -12.78 -31.29 24.96
CA HIS A 24 -12.87 -30.78 26.32
C HIS A 24 -14.31 -30.39 26.65
N THR A 25 -14.96 -31.30 27.38
CA THR A 25 -15.87 -31.06 28.51
C THR A 25 -16.95 -29.97 28.35
N ILE A 26 -18.11 -30.44 28.05
CA ILE A 26 -19.43 -29.89 28.40
C ILE A 26 -19.52 -29.83 29.94
N GLY A 27 -19.18 -28.71 30.56
CA GLY A 27 -19.20 -28.61 32.02
C GLY A 27 -19.26 -27.19 32.60
N ARG A 28 -19.27 -26.15 31.81
CA ARG A 28 -19.29 -24.75 32.32
C ARG A 28 -20.25 -23.80 31.58
N ILE A 29 -21.32 -24.32 31.00
CA ILE A 29 -22.35 -23.52 30.34
C ILE A 29 -23.55 -23.38 31.29
N LYS A 30 -23.39 -22.71 32.42
CA LYS A 30 -24.55 -22.29 33.24
C LYS A 30 -24.58 -20.79 33.56
N TYR A 31 -23.54 -20.04 33.22
CA TYR A 31 -23.51 -18.58 33.50
C TYR A 31 -23.15 -17.70 32.30
N ALA A 32 -23.13 -18.26 31.06
CA ALA A 32 -22.74 -17.50 29.86
C ALA A 32 -23.94 -16.96 29.04
N LEU A 33 -25.15 -17.04 29.55
CA LEU A 33 -26.36 -16.69 28.78
C LEU A 33 -26.92 -15.30 29.06
N PHE A 34 -26.34 -14.49 29.95
CA PHE A 34 -26.89 -13.19 30.32
C PHE A 34 -25.97 -11.98 30.11
N ALA A 35 -24.74 -12.14 29.64
CA ALA A 35 -23.80 -11.01 29.52
C ALA A 35 -23.48 -10.45 28.11
N PRO A 36 -23.94 -11.01 26.97
CA PRO A 36 -23.54 -10.42 25.69
C PRO A 36 -24.53 -9.49 25.01
N LEU A 37 -25.73 -9.24 25.62
CA LEU A 37 -26.74 -8.45 24.90
C LEU A 37 -26.53 -6.93 24.99
N ALA A 38 -25.79 -6.44 26.00
CA ALA A 38 -25.53 -5.00 26.15
C ALA A 38 -24.25 -4.52 25.45
N GLY A 39 -23.32 -5.40 25.16
CA GLY A 39 -22.05 -5.06 24.50
C GLY A 39 -22.10 -5.07 22.97
N ALA A 40 -23.05 -5.81 22.39
CA ALA A 40 -23.15 -5.96 20.93
C ALA A 40 -23.74 -4.73 20.21
N LEU A 41 -24.47 -3.86 20.92
CA LEU A 41 -25.11 -2.69 20.30
C LEU A 41 -24.15 -1.51 20.11
N LEU A 42 -23.03 -1.45 20.83
CA LEU A 42 -22.05 -0.34 20.73
C LEU A 42 -20.91 -0.64 19.74
N ILE A 43 -20.71 -1.89 19.34
CA ILE A 43 -19.64 -2.26 18.40
C ILE A 43 -20.15 -2.25 16.94
N ALA A 44 -21.44 -2.42 16.72
CA ALA A 44 -22.03 -2.45 15.37
C ALA A 44 -22.02 -1.09 14.65
N SER A 45 -21.99 0.03 15.39
CA SER A 45 -21.99 1.37 14.78
C SER A 45 -20.62 1.83 14.25
N ASN A 46 -19.52 1.29 14.77
CA ASN A 46 -18.18 1.68 14.32
C ASN A 46 -17.61 0.82 13.18
N ILE A 47 -18.13 -0.38 12.97
CA ILE A 47 -17.65 -1.27 11.90
C ILE A 47 -18.25 -0.88 10.54
N SER A 48 -19.44 -0.26 10.54
CA SER A 48 -20.12 0.13 9.29
C SER A 48 -19.46 1.32 8.60
N CYS A 49 -18.85 2.26 9.35
CA CYS A 49 -18.16 3.42 8.77
C CYS A 49 -16.81 3.05 8.13
N ILE A 50 -16.03 2.16 8.76
CA ILE A 50 -14.70 1.80 8.26
C ILE A 50 -14.77 0.97 6.96
N SER A 51 -15.84 0.20 6.77
CA SER A 51 -15.99 -0.62 5.57
C SER A 51 -16.48 0.16 4.35
N SER A 52 -17.23 1.27 4.55
CA SER A 52 -17.70 2.11 3.45
C SER A 52 -16.59 2.99 2.88
N GLU A 53 -15.80 3.65 3.71
CA GLU A 53 -14.66 4.47 3.26
C GLU A 53 -13.63 3.65 2.47
N LYS A 54 -13.28 2.46 2.99
CA LYS A 54 -12.33 1.58 2.30
C LYS A 54 -12.88 1.00 0.99
N LYS A 55 -14.20 0.86 0.88
CA LYS A 55 -14.85 0.39 -0.34
C LYS A 55 -14.96 1.49 -1.38
N GLU A 56 -15.20 2.74 -0.97
CA GLU A 56 -15.18 3.89 -1.87
C GLU A 56 -13.79 4.17 -2.39
N GLU A 57 -12.76 4.13 -1.54
CA GLU A 57 -11.36 4.29 -1.93
C GLU A 57 -10.90 3.20 -2.91
N MET A 58 -11.37 1.96 -2.72
CA MET A 58 -11.08 0.84 -3.63
C MET A 58 -11.88 0.92 -4.95
N LEU A 59 -13.08 1.48 -4.94
CA LEU A 59 -13.87 1.74 -6.15
C LEU A 59 -13.28 2.91 -6.94
N GLU A 60 -12.84 3.96 -6.27
CA GLU A 60 -12.18 5.10 -6.90
C GLU A 60 -10.82 4.71 -7.51
N SER A 61 -10.05 3.87 -6.83
CA SER A 61 -8.80 3.34 -7.38
C SER A 61 -9.02 2.48 -8.63
N ARG A 62 -10.08 1.68 -8.68
CA ARG A 62 -10.47 0.90 -9.88
C ARG A 62 -10.98 1.78 -11.02
N ALA A 63 -11.76 2.81 -10.72
CA ALA A 63 -12.25 3.75 -11.72
C ALA A 63 -11.11 4.60 -12.33
N ILE A 64 -10.02 4.79 -11.58
CA ILE A 64 -8.83 5.50 -12.06
C ILE A 64 -8.01 4.61 -13.01
N GLU A 65 -8.05 3.29 -12.85
CA GLU A 65 -7.20 2.35 -13.60
C GLU A 65 -7.70 2.07 -15.02
N GLY A 66 -8.98 2.35 -15.33
CA GLY A 66 -9.59 2.02 -16.63
C GLY A 66 -9.18 2.90 -17.82
N ASP A 67 -8.62 4.10 -17.60
CA ASP A 67 -8.36 5.11 -18.65
C ASP A 67 -7.01 5.81 -18.46
N ILE A 68 -5.98 5.05 -18.06
CA ILE A 68 -4.64 5.62 -17.82
C ILE A 68 -3.78 5.43 -19.06
N HIS A 69 -3.42 6.53 -19.70
CA HIS A 69 -2.47 6.55 -20.80
C HIS A 69 -1.03 6.55 -20.26
N GLN A 70 -0.14 5.82 -20.95
CA GLN A 70 1.31 5.84 -20.65
C GLN A 70 2.05 6.83 -21.56
N ILE A 71 1.48 7.13 -22.72
CA ILE A 71 2.04 8.01 -23.73
C ILE A 71 0.92 8.94 -24.22
N CYS A 72 1.20 10.20 -24.33
CA CYS A 72 0.30 11.23 -24.89
C CYS A 72 1.10 12.21 -25.74
N GLU A 73 0.41 13.00 -26.53
CA GLU A 73 1.03 14.04 -27.39
C GLU A 73 1.68 15.15 -26.56
N GLU A 74 0.97 15.61 -25.51
CA GLU A 74 1.50 16.58 -24.54
C GLU A 74 1.63 15.92 -23.18
N MET A 75 2.85 15.78 -22.67
CA MET A 75 3.11 15.20 -21.34
C MET A 75 2.68 16.16 -20.23
N PRO A 76 2.23 15.63 -19.06
CA PRO A 76 1.94 16.48 -17.91
C PRO A 76 3.19 17.22 -17.45
N ASP A 77 3.02 18.48 -17.05
CA ASP A 77 4.12 19.33 -16.63
C ASP A 77 3.83 19.98 -15.26
N PHE A 78 4.88 20.12 -14.46
CA PHE A 78 4.79 20.82 -13.18
C PHE A 78 4.61 22.34 -13.43
N PRO A 79 3.84 23.07 -12.60
CA PRO A 79 3.77 24.52 -12.70
C PRO A 79 5.16 25.15 -12.59
N GLY A 80 5.62 25.80 -13.67
CA GLY A 80 7.00 26.29 -13.79
C GLY A 80 8.01 25.30 -14.39
N GLY A 81 7.55 24.11 -14.81
CA GLY A 81 8.38 23.13 -15.50
C GLY A 81 9.17 22.20 -14.55
N MET A 82 9.94 21.30 -15.14
CA MET A 82 10.68 20.28 -14.38
C MET A 82 11.73 20.88 -13.43
N ARG A 83 12.30 22.06 -13.75
CA ARG A 83 13.26 22.74 -12.87
C ARG A 83 12.61 23.13 -11.55
N GLU A 84 11.42 23.74 -11.60
CA GLU A 84 10.65 24.11 -10.42
C GLU A 84 10.18 22.90 -9.62
N CYS A 85 9.86 21.81 -10.30
CA CYS A 85 9.57 20.53 -9.64
C CYS A 85 10.76 20.04 -8.80
N MET A 86 11.96 20.04 -9.37
CA MET A 86 13.18 19.64 -8.64
C MET A 86 13.49 20.59 -7.49
N TYR A 87 13.29 21.89 -7.66
CA TYR A 87 13.45 22.88 -6.60
C TYR A 87 12.42 22.66 -5.50
N PHE A 88 11.15 22.43 -5.83
CA PHE A 88 10.10 22.11 -4.89
C PHE A 88 10.45 20.86 -4.05
N LEU A 89 10.89 19.80 -4.72
CA LEU A 89 11.33 18.58 -4.05
C LEU A 89 12.48 18.87 -3.06
N SER A 90 13.52 19.54 -3.52
CA SER A 90 14.70 19.83 -2.68
C SER A 90 14.38 20.71 -1.47
N LYS A 91 13.41 21.61 -1.60
CA LYS A 91 12.96 22.51 -0.52
C LYS A 91 12.07 21.81 0.51
N ASN A 92 11.22 20.88 0.07
CA ASN A 92 10.22 20.26 0.93
C ASN A 92 10.63 18.89 1.49
N ILE A 93 11.67 18.27 0.95
CA ILE A 93 12.22 17.01 1.47
C ILE A 93 12.89 17.26 2.81
N LYS A 94 12.43 16.52 3.81
CA LYS A 94 13.07 16.44 5.12
C LYS A 94 13.77 15.10 5.23
N TYR A 95 15.09 15.13 5.41
CA TYR A 95 15.85 13.90 5.56
C TYR A 95 15.57 13.29 6.94
N PRO A 96 15.09 12.03 7.03
CA PRO A 96 14.88 11.38 8.31
C PRO A 96 16.21 11.20 9.07
N GLU A 97 16.24 11.51 10.36
CA GLU A 97 17.46 11.44 11.18
C GLU A 97 18.07 10.03 11.21
N GLU A 98 17.23 9.01 11.22
CA GLU A 98 17.67 7.60 11.19
C GLU A 98 18.36 7.26 9.87
N ALA A 99 17.86 7.76 8.74
CA ALA A 99 18.47 7.57 7.44
C ALA A 99 19.80 8.34 7.31
N VAL A 100 19.92 9.50 7.98
CA VAL A 100 21.19 10.24 8.10
C VAL A 100 22.22 9.44 8.91
N LYS A 101 21.80 8.88 10.06
CA LYS A 101 22.70 8.05 10.90
C LYS A 101 23.21 6.82 10.15
N ASN A 102 22.32 6.20 9.37
CA ASN A 102 22.64 5.02 8.57
C ASN A 102 23.35 5.35 7.24
N LYS A 103 23.56 6.63 6.95
CA LYS A 103 24.17 7.13 5.70
C LYS A 103 23.50 6.57 4.45
N VAL A 104 22.17 6.43 4.48
CA VAL A 104 21.41 5.88 3.35
C VAL A 104 21.19 6.98 2.33
N GLU A 105 21.81 6.86 1.16
CA GLU A 105 21.63 7.77 0.01
C GLU A 105 21.09 7.01 -1.19
N GLY A 106 20.45 7.71 -2.11
CA GLY A 106 20.07 7.13 -3.39
C GLY A 106 18.86 7.79 -4.03
N ARG A 107 18.25 7.06 -4.98
CA ARG A 107 17.13 7.53 -5.79
C ARG A 107 15.89 6.65 -5.57
N VAL A 108 14.87 7.22 -5.00
CA VAL A 108 13.53 6.61 -4.91
C VAL A 108 12.78 6.95 -6.18
N ILE A 109 12.16 5.95 -6.83
CA ILE A 109 11.35 6.16 -8.03
C ILE A 109 9.89 6.03 -7.64
N ILE A 110 9.14 7.12 -7.83
CA ILE A 110 7.71 7.17 -7.56
C ILE A 110 6.94 7.25 -8.87
N GLN A 111 5.94 6.41 -8.98
CA GLN A 111 4.97 6.44 -10.06
C GLN A 111 3.66 7.00 -9.52
N MET A 112 3.07 7.94 -10.24
CA MET A 112 1.82 8.59 -9.90
C MET A 112 0.93 8.74 -11.13
N VAL A 113 -0.34 9.03 -10.92
CA VAL A 113 -1.27 9.36 -12.00
C VAL A 113 -1.62 10.84 -11.90
N VAL A 114 -1.38 11.57 -12.95
CA VAL A 114 -1.86 12.95 -13.11
C VAL A 114 -3.26 12.87 -13.71
N LYS A 115 -4.25 13.36 -12.98
CA LYS A 115 -5.65 13.39 -13.43
C LYS A 115 -5.89 14.49 -14.47
N LYS A 116 -7.05 14.47 -15.13
CA LYS A 116 -7.49 15.50 -16.09
C LYS A 116 -7.55 16.91 -15.50
N ASP A 117 -7.78 17.02 -14.19
CA ASP A 117 -7.80 18.29 -13.44
C ASP A 117 -6.43 18.72 -12.93
N GLY A 118 -5.37 17.97 -13.25
CA GLY A 118 -4.00 18.19 -12.82
C GLY A 118 -3.68 17.68 -11.41
N SER A 119 -4.64 17.11 -10.69
CA SER A 119 -4.39 16.53 -9.36
C SER A 119 -3.62 15.22 -9.47
N ILE A 120 -2.82 14.94 -8.43
CA ILE A 120 -2.06 13.70 -8.33
C ILE A 120 -2.90 12.63 -7.62
N ALA A 121 -2.87 11.41 -8.13
CA ALA A 121 -3.49 10.25 -7.52
C ALA A 121 -2.59 9.03 -7.64
N ASN A 122 -2.89 7.99 -6.85
CA ASN A 122 -2.22 6.69 -6.89
C ASN A 122 -0.68 6.77 -6.89
N ALA A 123 -0.11 7.68 -6.06
CA ALA A 123 1.32 7.74 -5.88
C ALA A 123 1.82 6.47 -5.20
N LYS A 124 2.72 5.75 -5.85
CA LYS A 124 3.33 4.52 -5.33
C LYS A 124 4.82 4.48 -5.61
N VAL A 125 5.58 3.89 -4.69
CA VAL A 125 7.00 3.66 -4.86
C VAL A 125 7.19 2.45 -5.78
N VAL A 126 7.88 2.65 -6.90
CA VAL A 126 8.25 1.59 -7.85
C VAL A 126 9.64 1.04 -7.53
N ARG A 127 10.53 1.91 -7.10
CA ARG A 127 11.88 1.52 -6.65
C ARG A 127 12.14 2.15 -5.29
N SER A 128 12.20 1.29 -4.29
CA SER A 128 12.52 1.62 -2.90
C SER A 128 14.03 1.56 -2.65
N ILE A 129 14.48 2.32 -1.66
CA ILE A 129 15.84 2.23 -1.10
C ILE A 129 15.73 1.95 0.39
N ASP A 130 14.92 2.74 1.09
CA ASP A 130 14.69 2.64 2.53
C ASP A 130 13.24 3.05 2.84
N PRO A 131 12.54 2.33 3.72
CA PRO A 131 11.14 2.62 4.05
C PRO A 131 10.90 4.02 4.61
N LEU A 132 11.89 4.62 5.26
CA LEU A 132 11.80 5.99 5.79
C LEU A 132 11.89 7.02 4.68
N LEU A 133 12.80 6.81 3.72
CA LEU A 133 12.94 7.66 2.54
C LEU A 133 11.71 7.55 1.62
N ASP A 134 11.13 6.36 1.50
CA ASP A 134 9.94 6.11 0.71
C ASP A 134 8.72 6.86 1.25
N LYS A 135 8.52 6.81 2.57
CA LYS A 135 7.44 7.56 3.25
C LYS A 135 7.59 9.07 3.05
N GLU A 136 8.80 9.58 3.21
CA GLU A 136 9.08 11.01 3.02
C GLU A 136 8.87 11.42 1.57
N ALA A 137 9.32 10.62 0.62
CA ALA A 137 9.14 10.87 -0.79
C ALA A 137 7.65 10.91 -1.17
N LEU A 138 6.83 9.95 -0.69
CA LEU A 138 5.38 9.96 -0.89
C LEU A 138 4.71 11.17 -0.24
N ARG A 139 5.14 11.57 0.98
CA ARG A 139 4.63 12.78 1.64
C ARG A 139 4.83 14.02 0.78
N VAL A 140 6.02 14.19 0.23
CA VAL A 140 6.34 15.37 -0.58
C VAL A 140 5.59 15.38 -1.91
N ILE A 141 5.43 14.22 -2.56
CA ILE A 141 4.62 14.10 -3.79
C ILE A 141 3.16 14.49 -3.52
N ASN A 142 2.59 14.08 -2.40
CA ASN A 142 1.21 14.44 -2.03
C ASN A 142 1.03 15.93 -1.67
N LEU A 143 2.10 16.65 -1.38
CA LEU A 143 2.10 18.10 -1.15
C LEU A 143 2.25 18.93 -2.43
N MET A 144 2.49 18.29 -3.57
CA MET A 144 2.68 19.00 -4.82
C MET A 144 1.41 19.75 -5.24
N PRO A 145 1.56 20.95 -5.85
CA PRO A 145 0.44 21.66 -6.44
C PRO A 145 -0.13 20.91 -7.64
N LYS A 146 -1.27 21.37 -8.14
CA LYS A 146 -1.86 20.82 -9.35
C LYS A 146 -0.92 21.00 -10.55
N TRP A 147 -0.76 19.95 -11.31
CA TRP A 147 0.04 19.90 -12.52
C TRP A 147 -0.77 20.38 -13.74
N LYS A 148 -0.09 20.75 -14.79
CA LYS A 148 -0.73 20.85 -16.11
C LYS A 148 -1.04 19.42 -16.56
N PRO A 149 -2.33 19.09 -16.86
CA PRO A 149 -2.66 17.75 -17.31
C PRO A 149 -2.05 17.47 -18.68
N GLY A 150 -1.72 16.23 -18.92
CA GLY A 150 -1.34 15.83 -20.26
C GLY A 150 -2.53 15.84 -21.19
N LYS A 151 -2.29 16.03 -22.49
CA LYS A 151 -3.33 16.06 -23.51
C LYS A 151 -3.06 15.06 -24.60
N ASN A 152 -4.14 14.51 -25.12
CA ASN A 152 -4.15 13.67 -26.30
C ASN A 152 -5.25 14.17 -27.26
N GLN A 153 -4.92 14.48 -28.49
CA GLN A 153 -5.85 15.08 -29.45
C GLN A 153 -6.57 16.36 -28.94
N GLY A 154 -5.88 17.15 -28.10
CA GLY A 154 -6.42 18.35 -27.48
C GLY A 154 -7.25 18.13 -26.21
N GLU A 155 -7.60 16.89 -25.88
CA GLU A 155 -8.34 16.56 -24.65
C GLU A 155 -7.42 16.22 -23.49
N ALA A 156 -7.76 16.70 -22.29
CA ALA A 156 -7.05 16.34 -21.07
C ALA A 156 -7.26 14.86 -20.75
N VAL A 157 -6.19 14.11 -20.55
CA VAL A 157 -6.21 12.68 -20.26
C VAL A 157 -5.50 12.36 -18.94
N ARG A 158 -5.82 11.21 -18.38
CA ARG A 158 -5.13 10.68 -17.20
C ARG A 158 -3.83 10.03 -17.64
N ILE A 159 -2.72 10.46 -17.04
CA ILE A 159 -1.39 9.98 -17.44
C ILE A 159 -0.64 9.42 -16.26
N ARG A 160 -0.03 8.27 -16.47
CA ARG A 160 0.92 7.67 -15.55
C ARG A 160 2.27 8.32 -15.73
N TYR A 161 2.73 9.00 -14.68
CA TYR A 161 4.00 9.72 -14.68
C TYR A 161 4.94 9.16 -13.62
N THR A 162 6.24 9.18 -13.91
CA THR A 162 7.25 8.63 -13.01
C THR A 162 8.28 9.71 -12.70
N ILE A 163 8.54 9.93 -11.40
CA ILE A 163 9.49 10.93 -10.92
C ILE A 163 10.59 10.26 -10.10
N PRO A 164 11.86 10.54 -10.41
CA PRO A 164 12.97 10.19 -9.53
C PRO A 164 13.15 11.25 -8.43
N VAL A 165 13.10 10.83 -7.17
CA VAL A 165 13.41 11.65 -6.00
C VAL A 165 14.80 11.27 -5.51
N MET A 166 15.73 12.22 -5.55
CA MET A 166 17.11 11.98 -5.14
C MET A 166 17.31 12.40 -3.68
N PHE A 167 17.80 11.48 -2.88
CA PHE A 167 18.25 11.71 -1.51
C PHE A 167 19.78 11.69 -1.48
N LYS A 168 20.38 12.83 -1.13
CA LYS A 168 21.83 12.97 -1.02
C LYS A 168 22.14 13.71 0.28
N LEU A 169 23.05 13.18 1.06
CA LEU A 169 23.60 13.83 2.25
C LEU A 169 24.53 14.96 1.82
N LYS A 170 24.48 16.05 2.56
CA LYS A 170 25.39 17.19 2.36
C LYS A 170 26.69 16.97 3.12
#